data_f69110483e1effb7a17d7187ff7ee412
#
_entry.id   f69110483e1effb7a17d7187ff7ee412
#
_cell.length_a   1.000
_cell.length_b   1.000
_cell.length_c   1.000
_cell.angle_alpha   90.00
_cell.angle_beta   90.00
_cell.angle_gamma   90.00
#
_symmetry.space_group_name_H-M   'P 1'
#
loop_
_entity.id
_entity.type
_entity.pdbx_description
1 polymer ?
#
loop_
_entity_poly.entity_id
_entity_poly.type
_entity_poly.pdbx_seq_one_letter_code
_entity_poly.pdbx_strand_id
1 'polypeptide(L)'
;FQNKVKGWATSCEGTHFKYVPVKRRKRAIEKLWRSYRGDGARLIDLVRSTIEVETTATLSKCLKGILNDPDVAVLQIKNRFSERYNSKESAGYRNLSLSLLVVDQFTMSRGVDAHVCELQLGLEAFEYLKKRLDGHKRYVEFRDRRAE
;
A
#
# COMPACT_ATOMS: atom_id res chain seq x y z
N PHE A 1 -11.18 7.37 2.04
CA PHE A 1 -9.75 7.06 1.85
C PHE A 1 -9.25 7.46 0.46
N GLN A 2 -9.85 6.97 -0.65
CA GLN A 2 -9.37 7.25 -2.02
C GLN A 2 -9.28 8.74 -2.34
N ASN A 3 -10.27 9.55 -1.91
CA ASN A 3 -10.26 10.99 -2.11
C ASN A 3 -9.09 11.67 -1.36
N LYS A 4 -8.80 11.20 -0.15
CA LYS A 4 -7.67 11.71 0.64
C LYS A 4 -6.34 11.40 -0.04
N VAL A 5 -6.16 10.15 -0.52
CA VAL A 5 -4.96 9.75 -1.28
C VAL A 5 -4.81 10.56 -2.57
N LYS A 6 -5.91 10.82 -3.28
CA LYS A 6 -5.90 11.69 -4.46
C LYS A 6 -5.46 13.11 -4.10
N GLY A 7 -5.93 13.65 -2.97
CA GLY A 7 -5.53 14.95 -2.45
C GLY A 7 -4.02 15.01 -2.20
N TRP A 8 -3.44 14.04 -1.51
CA TRP A 8 -1.98 13.98 -1.28
C TRP A 8 -1.18 13.92 -2.58
N ALA A 9 -1.64 13.11 -3.53
CA ALA A 9 -0.99 13.04 -4.84
C ALA A 9 -1.07 14.40 -5.56
N THR A 10 -2.22 15.05 -5.58
CA THR A 10 -2.40 16.36 -6.25
C THR A 10 -1.56 17.47 -5.60
N SER A 11 -1.30 17.39 -4.28
CA SER A 11 -0.52 18.38 -3.54
C SER A 11 1.00 18.23 -3.72
N CYS A 12 1.46 17.21 -4.42
CA CYS A 12 2.87 16.93 -4.62
C CYS A 12 3.16 16.72 -6.11
N GLU A 13 3.91 17.65 -6.73
CA GLU A 13 4.34 17.54 -8.12
C GLU A 13 5.17 16.27 -8.36
N GLY A 14 5.07 15.67 -9.54
CA GLY A 14 5.75 14.41 -9.88
C GLY A 14 5.15 13.19 -9.18
N THR A 15 3.83 13.22 -8.89
CA THR A 15 3.11 12.09 -8.33
C THR A 15 1.86 11.75 -9.15
N HIS A 16 1.54 10.47 -9.21
CA HIS A 16 0.37 9.95 -9.90
C HIS A 16 -0.47 9.07 -8.98
N PHE A 17 -1.72 9.49 -8.76
CA PHE A 17 -2.70 8.70 -8.02
C PHE A 17 -3.15 7.50 -8.84
N LYS A 18 -3.16 6.32 -8.23
CA LYS A 18 -3.77 5.12 -8.80
C LYS A 18 -4.88 4.59 -7.91
N TYR A 19 -6.08 4.63 -8.47
CA TYR A 19 -7.22 3.99 -7.86
C TYR A 19 -7.01 2.47 -7.79
N VAL A 20 -7.20 1.91 -6.61
CA VAL A 20 -7.20 0.46 -6.40
C VAL A 20 -8.56 0.07 -5.81
N PRO A 21 -9.33 -0.80 -6.47
CA PRO A 21 -10.61 -1.24 -5.93
C PRO A 21 -10.42 -2.03 -4.62
N VAL A 22 -11.45 -2.02 -3.79
CA VAL A 22 -11.50 -2.85 -2.58
C VAL A 22 -11.20 -4.31 -2.94
N LYS A 23 -10.41 -4.97 -2.11
CA LYS A 23 -10.02 -6.37 -2.35
C LYS A 23 -11.26 -7.26 -2.50
N ARG A 24 -11.35 -7.97 -3.61
CA ARG A 24 -12.46 -8.88 -3.88
C ARG A 24 -12.56 -9.96 -2.81
N ARG A 25 -13.79 -10.31 -2.40
CA ARG A 25 -14.08 -11.31 -1.36
C ARG A 25 -13.27 -12.59 -1.51
N LYS A 26 -13.22 -13.18 -2.72
CA LYS A 26 -12.44 -14.39 -2.98
C LYS A 26 -10.97 -14.23 -2.60
N ARG A 27 -10.34 -13.13 -3.03
CA ARG A 27 -8.92 -12.84 -2.73
C ARG A 27 -8.68 -12.49 -1.25
N ALA A 28 -9.66 -11.93 -0.57
CA ALA A 28 -9.60 -11.69 0.86
C ALA A 28 -9.61 -13.01 1.65
N ILE A 29 -10.53 -13.92 1.31
CA ILE A 29 -10.64 -15.25 1.92
C ILE A 29 -9.37 -16.09 1.65
N GLU A 30 -8.89 -16.14 0.42
CA GLU A 30 -7.63 -16.82 0.08
C GLU A 30 -6.46 -16.33 0.94
N LYS A 31 -6.32 -15.00 1.11
CA LYS A 31 -5.28 -14.42 1.94
C LYS A 31 -5.48 -14.74 3.42
N LEU A 32 -6.71 -14.67 3.89
CA LEU A 32 -7.08 -14.95 5.28
C LEU A 32 -6.60 -16.35 5.71
N TRP A 33 -6.90 -17.35 4.92
CA TRP A 33 -6.52 -18.73 5.25
C TRP A 33 -5.03 -19.00 5.01
N ARG A 34 -4.51 -18.62 3.86
CA ARG A 34 -3.11 -18.87 3.51
C ARG A 34 -2.11 -18.14 4.41
N SER A 35 -2.36 -16.86 4.72
CA SER A 35 -1.36 -16.02 5.39
C SER A 35 -1.66 -15.77 6.86
N TYR A 36 -2.91 -15.90 7.29
CA TYR A 36 -3.34 -15.50 8.62
C TYR A 36 -4.07 -16.60 9.39
N ARG A 37 -4.17 -17.81 8.84
CA ARG A 37 -4.79 -18.99 9.48
C ARG A 37 -6.21 -18.71 10.00
N GLY A 38 -6.99 -17.93 9.27
CA GLY A 38 -8.36 -17.57 9.63
C GLY A 38 -8.48 -16.33 10.53
N ASP A 39 -7.38 -15.72 11.00
CA ASP A 39 -7.43 -14.51 11.82
C ASP A 39 -7.75 -13.28 10.95
N GLY A 40 -9.03 -12.89 10.98
CA GLY A 40 -9.55 -11.75 10.21
C GLY A 40 -9.00 -10.40 10.64
N ALA A 41 -8.59 -10.24 11.91
CA ALA A 41 -8.02 -8.99 12.41
C ALA A 41 -6.70 -8.63 11.72
N ARG A 42 -5.99 -9.60 11.15
CA ARG A 42 -4.75 -9.39 10.40
C ARG A 42 -4.95 -8.99 8.94
N LEU A 43 -6.19 -9.00 8.45
CA LEU A 43 -6.52 -8.66 7.06
C LEU A 43 -6.72 -7.14 6.88
N ILE A 44 -5.67 -6.38 7.07
CA ILE A 44 -5.65 -4.91 7.08
C ILE A 44 -5.46 -4.25 5.70
N ASP A 45 -5.49 -5.00 4.60
CA ASP A 45 -5.28 -4.51 3.23
C ASP A 45 -6.53 -4.64 2.33
N LEU A 46 -7.71 -4.58 2.93
CA LEU A 46 -8.97 -4.60 2.20
C LEU A 46 -9.16 -3.32 1.39
N VAL A 47 -8.99 -2.18 2.06
CA VAL A 47 -9.00 -0.85 1.46
C VAL A 47 -7.56 -0.42 1.23
N ARG A 48 -7.22 -0.15 -0.02
CA ARG A 48 -5.85 0.21 -0.41
C ARG A 48 -5.84 1.19 -1.56
N SER A 49 -4.72 1.90 -1.69
CA SER A 49 -4.46 2.81 -2.81
C SER A 49 -2.96 2.91 -3.08
N THR A 50 -2.60 3.49 -4.21
CA THR A 50 -1.21 3.67 -4.60
C THR A 50 -0.98 5.09 -5.10
N ILE A 51 0.16 5.67 -4.71
CA ILE A 51 0.73 6.86 -5.33
C ILE A 51 2.04 6.40 -5.99
N GLU A 52 2.14 6.59 -7.29
CA GLU A 52 3.40 6.46 -8.03
C GLU A 52 4.11 7.79 -8.01
N VAL A 53 5.41 7.78 -7.81
CA VAL A 53 6.25 8.98 -7.73
C VAL A 53 7.46 8.84 -8.66
N GLU A 54 7.88 9.95 -9.26
CA GLU A 54 8.99 9.96 -10.23
C GLU A 54 10.34 9.73 -9.55
N THR A 55 10.57 10.35 -8.39
CA THR A 55 11.87 10.34 -7.71
C THR A 55 11.77 10.00 -6.23
N THR A 56 12.90 9.62 -5.64
CA THR A 56 13.00 9.41 -4.17
C THR A 56 12.82 10.71 -3.37
N ALA A 57 13.20 11.85 -3.95
CA ALA A 57 12.97 13.16 -3.34
C ALA A 57 11.47 13.47 -3.29
N THR A 58 10.74 13.23 -4.39
CA THR A 58 9.27 13.34 -4.46
C THR A 58 8.60 12.39 -3.47
N LEU A 59 9.10 11.13 -3.37
CA LEU A 59 8.60 10.16 -2.39
C LEU A 59 8.72 10.68 -0.96
N SER A 60 9.89 11.23 -0.61
CA SER A 60 10.15 11.80 0.73
C SER A 60 9.25 12.99 1.03
N LYS A 61 9.04 13.87 0.05
CA LYS A 61 8.14 15.04 0.17
C LYS A 61 6.69 14.59 0.37
N CYS A 62 6.22 13.66 -0.45
CA CYS A 62 4.87 13.09 -0.35
C CYS A 62 4.66 12.40 1.01
N LEU A 63 5.61 11.57 1.45
CA LEU A 63 5.56 10.91 2.75
C LEU A 63 5.47 11.91 3.90
N LYS A 64 6.28 12.99 3.89
CA LYS A 64 6.21 14.04 4.91
C LYS A 64 4.84 14.71 4.94
N GLY A 65 4.24 14.98 3.78
CA GLY A 65 2.88 15.54 3.70
C GLY A 65 1.83 14.61 4.34
N ILE A 66 1.93 13.32 4.08
CA ILE A 66 1.02 12.31 4.67
C ILE A 66 1.21 12.21 6.18
N LEU A 67 2.45 12.19 6.67
CA LEU A 67 2.76 12.11 8.10
C LEU A 67 2.31 13.35 8.89
N ASN A 68 2.23 14.51 8.25
CA ASN A 68 1.78 15.76 8.83
C ASN A 68 0.28 16.02 8.66
N ASP A 69 -0.47 15.11 8.02
CA ASP A 69 -1.91 15.26 7.87
C ASP A 69 -2.61 15.00 9.21
N PRO A 70 -3.33 15.99 9.79
CA PRO A 70 -3.94 15.87 11.11
C PRO A 70 -5.05 14.81 11.19
N ASP A 71 -5.64 14.46 10.05
CA ASP A 71 -6.71 13.45 9.98
C ASP A 71 -6.16 12.03 9.77
N VAL A 72 -4.85 11.82 9.97
CA VAL A 72 -4.21 10.53 9.69
C VAL A 72 -3.37 10.04 10.85
N ALA A 73 -3.61 8.81 11.27
CA ALA A 73 -2.75 8.09 12.20
C ALA A 73 -2.01 6.97 11.47
N VAL A 74 -0.69 7.10 11.32
CA VAL A 74 0.15 6.06 10.71
C VAL A 74 0.52 5.02 11.75
N LEU A 75 0.06 3.77 11.56
CA LEU A 75 0.29 2.66 12.47
C LEU A 75 1.59 1.91 12.19
N GLN A 76 1.94 1.79 10.90
CA GLN A 76 3.13 1.04 10.47
C GLN A 76 3.66 1.57 9.15
N ILE A 77 4.99 1.60 9.03
CA ILE A 77 5.70 1.88 7.78
C ILE A 77 6.60 0.69 7.45
N LYS A 78 6.41 0.10 6.26
CA LYS A 78 7.27 -0.95 5.71
C LYS A 78 8.09 -0.37 4.56
N ASN A 79 9.35 -0.06 4.81
CA ASN A 79 10.26 0.48 3.81
C ASN A 79 11.02 -0.65 3.10
N ARG A 80 10.56 -1.03 1.91
CA ARG A 80 11.22 -2.01 1.05
C ARG A 80 12.26 -1.40 0.11
N PHE A 81 12.48 -0.07 0.16
CA PHE A 81 13.61 0.57 -0.50
C PHE A 81 14.88 0.51 0.33
N SER A 82 14.78 0.22 1.63
CA SER A 82 15.93 0.08 2.52
C SER A 82 16.91 -0.96 1.98
N GLU A 83 18.21 -0.68 2.07
CA GLU A 83 19.28 -1.64 1.73
C GLU A 83 19.23 -2.91 2.58
N ARG A 84 18.73 -2.78 3.81
CA ARG A 84 18.55 -3.90 4.73
C ARG A 84 17.41 -4.83 4.35
N TYR A 85 16.53 -4.40 3.43
CA TYR A 85 15.41 -5.23 3.00
C TYR A 85 15.86 -6.29 2.00
N ASN A 86 15.64 -7.56 2.33
CA ASN A 86 15.91 -8.67 1.43
C ASN A 86 14.83 -8.75 0.34
N SER A 87 15.10 -8.17 -0.82
CA SER A 87 14.15 -8.14 -1.93
C SER A 87 13.84 -9.52 -2.54
N LYS A 88 14.66 -10.54 -2.27
CA LYS A 88 14.38 -11.93 -2.67
C LYS A 88 13.10 -12.46 -2.03
N GLU A 89 12.70 -11.93 -0.87
CA GLU A 89 11.46 -12.29 -0.18
C GLU A 89 10.19 -11.76 -0.88
N SER A 90 10.34 -10.83 -1.79
CA SER A 90 9.24 -10.23 -2.55
C SER A 90 9.42 -10.34 -4.06
N ALA A 91 10.24 -11.29 -4.53
CA ALA A 91 10.58 -11.45 -5.94
C ALA A 91 11.11 -10.13 -6.57
N GLY A 92 11.90 -9.38 -5.83
CA GLY A 92 12.49 -8.10 -6.25
C GLY A 92 11.58 -6.88 -6.09
N TYR A 93 10.34 -7.04 -5.60
CA TYR A 93 9.41 -5.93 -5.43
C TYR A 93 9.85 -4.96 -4.34
N ARG A 94 9.87 -3.67 -4.67
CA ARG A 94 10.23 -2.59 -3.75
C ARG A 94 9.19 -1.49 -3.76
N ASN A 95 8.74 -1.09 -2.58
CA ASN A 95 7.86 0.05 -2.34
C ASN A 95 7.96 0.51 -0.89
N LEU A 96 7.34 1.63 -0.58
CA LEU A 96 7.02 2.03 0.78
C LEU A 96 5.53 1.73 1.01
N SER A 97 5.21 0.95 2.04
CA SER A 97 3.82 0.63 2.40
C SER A 97 3.50 1.17 3.77
N LEU A 98 2.40 1.92 3.88
CA LEU A 98 1.88 2.49 5.11
C LEU A 98 0.58 1.78 5.47
N SER A 99 0.46 1.35 6.74
CA SER A 99 -0.83 1.01 7.33
C SER A 99 -1.28 2.20 8.15
N LEU A 100 -2.44 2.76 7.86
CA LEU A 100 -2.92 3.99 8.46
C LEU A 100 -4.43 3.99 8.71
N LEU A 101 -4.85 4.82 9.65
CA LEU A 101 -6.24 5.18 9.89
C LEU A 101 -6.51 6.55 9.28
N VAL A 102 -7.72 6.76 8.78
CA VAL A 102 -8.24 8.09 8.45
C VAL A 102 -9.28 8.42 9.52
N VAL A 103 -8.98 9.45 10.32
CA VAL A 103 -9.78 9.87 11.47
C VAL A 103 -10.26 11.30 11.21
N ASP A 104 -11.25 11.42 10.35
CA ASP A 104 -11.93 12.68 10.05
C ASP A 104 -13.41 12.62 10.43
N GLN A 105 -14.10 13.74 10.39
CA GLN A 105 -15.52 13.82 10.72
C GLN A 105 -16.37 12.85 9.90
N PHE A 106 -16.03 12.62 8.65
CA PHE A 106 -16.75 11.69 7.78
C PHE A 106 -16.59 10.24 8.22
N THR A 107 -15.36 9.80 8.52
CA THR A 107 -15.09 8.42 8.96
C THR A 107 -15.66 8.16 10.35
N MET A 108 -15.53 9.12 11.27
CA MET A 108 -16.10 9.05 12.62
C MET A 108 -17.64 8.95 12.58
N SER A 109 -18.29 9.78 11.78
CA SER A 109 -19.77 9.76 11.67
C SER A 109 -20.32 8.45 11.09
N ARG A 110 -19.47 7.66 10.45
CA ARG A 110 -19.82 6.36 9.86
C ARG A 110 -19.30 5.15 10.66
N GLY A 111 -18.57 5.39 11.76
CA GLY A 111 -17.98 4.34 12.57
C GLY A 111 -16.93 3.52 11.84
N VAL A 112 -16.19 4.14 10.89
CA VAL A 112 -15.14 3.48 10.09
C VAL A 112 -13.74 4.10 10.29
N ASP A 113 -13.60 4.97 11.28
CA ASP A 113 -12.35 5.64 11.66
C ASP A 113 -11.29 4.66 12.20
N ALA A 114 -11.71 3.52 12.76
CA ALA A 114 -10.81 2.44 13.17
C ALA A 114 -10.42 1.47 12.04
N HIS A 115 -10.89 1.69 10.79
CA HIS A 115 -10.54 0.81 9.67
C HIS A 115 -9.13 1.08 9.15
N VAL A 116 -8.28 0.05 9.19
CA VAL A 116 -6.91 0.17 8.68
C VAL A 116 -6.90 0.13 7.15
N CYS A 117 -6.33 1.17 6.55
CA CYS A 117 -6.11 1.28 5.11
C CYS A 117 -4.63 1.07 4.76
N GLU A 118 -4.36 0.48 3.60
CA GLU A 118 -3.00 0.36 3.06
C GLU A 118 -2.75 1.40 1.99
N LEU A 119 -1.73 2.25 2.18
CA LEU A 119 -1.21 3.14 1.15
C LEU A 119 0.15 2.64 0.68
N GLN A 120 0.32 2.52 -0.63
CA GLN A 120 1.60 2.15 -1.24
C GLN A 120 2.17 3.35 -2.00
N LEU A 121 3.43 3.71 -1.70
CA LEU A 121 4.21 4.67 -2.47
C LEU A 121 5.24 3.88 -3.28
N GLY A 122 5.16 3.99 -4.60
CA GLY A 122 6.04 3.28 -5.54
C GLY A 122 6.78 4.24 -6.46
N LEU A 123 8.04 3.95 -6.78
CA LEU A 123 8.75 4.67 -7.83
C LEU A 123 8.25 4.17 -9.20
N GLU A 124 7.97 5.10 -10.11
CA GLU A 124 7.49 4.80 -11.47
C GLU A 124 8.39 3.82 -12.21
N ALA A 125 9.71 3.97 -12.07
CA ALA A 125 10.68 3.07 -12.69
C ALA A 125 10.48 1.60 -12.25
N PHE A 126 10.20 1.35 -10.96
CA PHE A 126 9.92 0.00 -10.46
C PHE A 126 8.57 -0.52 -10.90
N GLU A 127 7.55 0.34 -10.96
CA GLU A 127 6.22 -0.05 -11.44
C GLU A 127 6.23 -0.34 -12.95
N TYR A 128 7.01 0.41 -13.72
CA TYR A 128 7.24 0.14 -15.14
C TYR A 128 7.90 -1.24 -15.36
N LEU A 129 8.99 -1.52 -14.62
CA LEU A 129 9.68 -2.81 -14.70
C LEU A 129 8.77 -3.97 -14.29
N LYS A 130 7.98 -3.78 -13.23
CA LYS A 130 7.00 -4.77 -12.77
C LYS A 130 5.97 -5.12 -13.85
N LYS A 131 5.47 -4.12 -14.58
CA LYS A 131 4.52 -4.35 -15.69
C LYS A 131 5.19 -5.08 -16.85
N ARG A 132 6.40 -4.67 -17.22
CA ARG A 132 7.13 -5.20 -18.36
C ARG A 132 7.64 -6.64 -18.18
N LEU A 133 7.97 -7.01 -16.95
CA LEU A 133 8.55 -8.31 -16.60
C LEU A 133 7.51 -9.28 -16.03
N ASP A 134 6.20 -9.05 -16.23
CA ASP A 134 5.12 -9.82 -15.58
C ASP A 134 5.33 -10.01 -14.06
N GLY A 135 5.92 -8.98 -13.43
CA GLY A 135 6.35 -9.05 -12.03
C GLY A 135 5.22 -9.43 -11.06
N HIS A 136 3.96 -9.08 -11.40
CA HIS A 136 2.83 -9.52 -10.59
C HIS A 136 2.62 -11.04 -10.67
N LYS A 137 2.71 -11.65 -11.85
CA LYS A 137 2.59 -13.10 -12.06
C LYS A 137 3.75 -13.82 -11.35
N ARG A 138 4.98 -13.36 -11.56
CA ARG A 138 6.18 -13.90 -10.87
C ARG A 138 6.08 -13.81 -9.35
N TYR A 139 5.58 -12.68 -8.82
CA TYR A 139 5.36 -12.54 -7.38
C TYR A 139 4.31 -13.51 -6.85
N VAL A 140 3.21 -13.72 -7.59
CA VAL A 140 2.16 -14.68 -7.20
C VAL A 140 2.73 -16.10 -7.20
N GLU A 141 3.42 -16.51 -8.26
CA GLU A 141 4.05 -17.83 -8.36
C GLU A 141 5.11 -18.04 -7.26
N PHE A 142 5.96 -17.05 -7.02
CA PHE A 142 6.97 -17.10 -5.96
C PHE A 142 6.34 -17.26 -4.58
N ARG A 143 5.29 -16.48 -4.32
CA ARG A 143 4.56 -16.54 -3.05
C ARG A 143 3.86 -17.87 -2.86
N ASP A 144 3.22 -18.39 -3.91
CA ASP A 144 2.46 -19.62 -3.83
C ASP A 144 3.40 -20.84 -3.60
N ARG A 145 4.61 -20.82 -4.18
CA ARG A 145 5.67 -21.81 -3.87
C ARG A 145 6.21 -21.75 -2.45
N ARG A 146 6.18 -20.61 -1.79
CA ARG A 146 6.62 -20.46 -0.38
C ARG A 146 5.54 -20.82 0.63
N ALA A 147 4.30 -20.95 0.21
CA ALA A 147 3.17 -21.35 1.06
C ALA A 147 2.99 -22.90 1.11
N GLU A 148 3.76 -23.64 0.29
CA GLU A 148 3.93 -25.09 0.38
C GLU A 148 5.01 -25.45 1.43
#